data_7c48d2938478074b26406a394f0ccd1d
#
_entry.id   7c48d2938478074b26406a394f0ccd1d
#
_cell.length_a   1.000
_cell.length_b   1.000
_cell.length_c   1.000
_cell.angle_alpha   90.00
_cell.angle_beta   90.00
_cell.angle_gamma   90.00
#
_symmetry.space_group_name_H-M   'P 1'
#
loop_
_entity.id
_entity.type
_entity.pdbx_description
1 polymer ?
#
loop_
_entity_poly.entity_id
_entity_poly.type
_entity_poly.pdbx_seq_one_letter_code
_entity_poly.pdbx_strand_id
1 'polypeptide(L)'
;MRGYARVVSHPEPRLALLDGGKRDFPYDEGLPVPFGVATALGGEETPLAGASVTALNDQHAFLRSDAPLPVSIGDVVSLGLSHPCTAFDKRRWLPVVEHAGSTRVVDLVRTFF
;
A
#
# COMPACT_ATOMS: atom_id res chain seq x y z
N MET A 1 -3.09 -8.23 -7.75
CA MET A 1 -1.90 -7.87 -6.94
C MET A 1 -2.27 -6.73 -6.00
N ARG A 2 -1.79 -6.76 -4.76
CA ARG A 2 -1.97 -5.67 -3.79
C ARG A 2 -0.63 -5.30 -3.17
N GLY A 3 -0.46 -4.01 -2.87
CA GLY A 3 0.61 -3.50 -2.03
C GLY A 3 0.09 -3.24 -0.63
N TYR A 4 0.97 -3.26 0.35
CA TYR A 4 0.66 -2.91 1.73
C TYR A 4 1.75 -1.97 2.24
N ALA A 5 1.35 -0.93 2.93
CA ALA A 5 2.26 0.02 3.54
C ALA A 5 1.76 0.43 4.93
N ARG A 6 2.69 0.70 5.82
CA ARG A 6 2.40 1.09 7.20
C ARG A 6 2.34 2.61 7.33
N VAL A 7 1.40 3.09 8.11
CA VAL A 7 1.36 4.50 8.50
C VAL A 7 2.52 4.77 9.47
N VAL A 8 3.45 5.62 9.06
CA VAL A 8 4.63 5.98 9.87
C VAL A 8 4.56 7.40 10.41
N SER A 9 3.68 8.22 9.84
CA SER A 9 3.46 9.59 10.32
C SER A 9 2.03 10.03 10.00
N HIS A 10 1.44 10.81 10.89
CA HIS A 10 0.13 11.43 10.70
C HIS A 10 0.22 12.91 11.11
N PRO A 11 0.92 13.74 10.29
CA PRO A 11 1.25 15.12 10.68
C PRO A 11 0.05 16.06 10.70
N GLU A 12 -0.99 15.76 9.92
CA GLU A 12 -2.23 16.53 9.82
C GLU A 12 -3.42 15.57 9.76
N PRO A 13 -4.63 16.01 10.17
CA PRO A 13 -5.82 15.14 10.13
C PRO A 13 -6.11 14.54 8.75
N ARG A 14 -5.77 15.25 7.68
CA ARG A 14 -6.03 14.86 6.28
C ARG A 14 -4.80 14.38 5.53
N LEU A 15 -3.69 14.18 6.22
CA LEU A 15 -2.43 13.72 5.65
C LEU A 15 -1.80 12.65 6.52
N ALA A 16 -1.47 11.51 5.91
CA ALA A 16 -0.64 10.48 6.50
C ALA A 16 0.51 10.13 5.56
N LEU A 17 1.63 9.70 6.11
CA LEU A 17 2.78 9.21 5.38
C LEU A 17 2.87 7.70 5.57
N LEU A 18 3.10 6.99 4.46
CA LEU A 18 3.25 5.53 4.42
C LEU A 18 4.71 5.17 4.17
N ASP A 19 5.14 4.01 4.65
CA ASP A 19 6.52 3.50 4.54
C ASP A 19 6.86 2.81 3.21
N GLY A 20 6.02 2.98 2.19
CA GLY A 20 6.27 2.48 0.85
C GLY A 20 6.29 3.62 -0.17
N GLY A 21 7.19 3.54 -1.13
CA GLY A 21 7.36 4.58 -2.15
C GLY A 21 7.72 4.01 -3.53
N LYS A 22 8.47 4.77 -4.30
CA LYS A 22 8.88 4.40 -5.68
C LYS A 22 9.68 3.10 -5.76
N ARG A 23 10.40 2.74 -4.70
CA ARG A 23 11.14 1.47 -4.63
C ARG A 23 10.22 0.27 -4.45
N ASP A 24 9.00 0.50 -3.96
CA ASP A 24 8.07 -0.55 -3.57
C ASP A 24 6.94 -0.72 -4.57
N PHE A 25 6.43 0.38 -5.11
CA PHE A 25 5.23 0.42 -5.93
C PHE A 25 5.49 0.97 -7.33
N PRO A 26 4.86 0.39 -8.37
CA PRO A 26 4.88 0.99 -9.69
C PRO A 26 4.15 2.33 -9.69
N TYR A 27 4.60 3.26 -10.53
CA TYR A 27 4.05 4.61 -10.62
C TYR A 27 4.04 5.15 -12.06
N ASP A 28 4.47 4.37 -13.02
CA ASP A 28 4.61 4.75 -14.42
C ASP A 28 3.27 4.97 -15.13
N GLU A 29 2.22 4.27 -14.71
CA GLU A 29 0.86 4.41 -15.25
C GLU A 29 -0.16 4.92 -14.22
N GLY A 30 0.31 5.48 -13.14
CA GLY A 30 -0.51 6.04 -12.08
C GLY A 30 -0.03 5.65 -10.69
N LEU A 31 -0.44 6.44 -9.71
CA LEU A 31 -0.08 6.20 -8.32
C LEU A 31 -0.91 5.07 -7.72
N PRO A 32 -0.41 4.38 -6.67
CA PRO A 32 -1.20 3.38 -5.96
C PRO A 32 -2.53 3.95 -5.46
N VAL A 33 -3.56 3.13 -5.46
CA VAL A 33 -4.91 3.51 -5.03
C VAL A 33 -5.20 2.88 -3.67
N PRO A 34 -5.49 3.67 -2.61
CA PRO A 34 -5.81 3.12 -1.31
C PRO A 34 -7.19 2.46 -1.33
N PHE A 35 -7.28 1.25 -0.77
CA PHE A 35 -8.55 0.54 -0.60
C PHE A 35 -9.08 0.64 0.82
N GLY A 36 -8.24 0.36 1.80
CA GLY A 36 -8.65 0.33 3.18
C GLY A 36 -7.48 0.36 4.16
N VAL A 37 -7.80 0.45 5.43
CA VAL A 37 -6.84 0.45 6.53
C VAL A 37 -7.26 -0.58 7.57
N ALA A 38 -6.28 -1.29 8.11
CA ALA A 38 -6.44 -2.23 9.23
C ALA A 38 -5.38 -1.94 10.31
N THR A 39 -5.64 -2.37 11.53
CA THR A 39 -4.68 -2.20 12.64
C THR A 39 -3.44 -3.09 12.49
N ALA A 40 -3.57 -4.16 11.71
CA ALA A 40 -2.47 -5.09 11.42
C ALA A 40 -2.67 -5.70 10.03
N LEU A 41 -1.57 -6.20 9.45
CA LEU A 41 -1.63 -6.95 8.20
C LEU A 41 -2.55 -8.17 8.34
N GLY A 42 -3.50 -8.32 7.42
CA GLY A 42 -4.50 -9.38 7.45
C GLY A 42 -5.69 -9.13 8.35
N GLY A 43 -5.73 -8.00 9.07
CA GLY A 43 -6.86 -7.60 9.88
C GLY A 43 -8.04 -7.10 9.05
N GLU A 44 -9.17 -6.87 9.72
CA GLU A 44 -10.35 -6.31 9.11
C GLU A 44 -10.08 -4.89 8.62
N GLU A 45 -10.37 -4.62 7.35
CA GLU A 45 -10.15 -3.33 6.74
C GLU A 45 -11.36 -2.41 6.87
N THR A 46 -11.08 -1.16 7.27
CA THR A 46 -12.01 -0.04 7.14
C THR A 46 -11.76 0.63 5.79
N PRO A 47 -12.78 0.83 4.94
CA PRO A 47 -12.60 1.51 3.65
C PRO A 47 -12.05 2.93 3.81
N LEU A 48 -11.17 3.32 2.89
CA LEU A 48 -10.61 4.68 2.81
C LEU A 48 -11.27 5.47 1.67
N ALA A 49 -12.58 5.61 1.72
CA ALA A 49 -13.32 6.40 0.74
C ALA A 49 -12.87 7.88 0.76
N GLY A 50 -12.65 8.46 -0.44
CA GLY A 50 -12.23 9.84 -0.57
C GLY A 50 -10.74 10.08 -0.29
N ALA A 51 -9.97 9.06 0.05
CA ALA A 51 -8.53 9.13 0.20
C ALA A 51 -7.81 8.79 -1.11
N SER A 52 -6.66 9.41 -1.33
CA SER A 52 -5.81 9.13 -2.48
C SER A 52 -4.32 9.25 -2.12
N VAL A 53 -3.49 8.47 -2.80
CA VAL A 53 -2.05 8.70 -2.80
C VAL A 53 -1.79 9.83 -3.80
N THR A 54 -1.22 10.93 -3.33
CA THR A 54 -1.01 12.14 -4.14
C THR A 54 0.42 12.29 -4.63
N ALA A 55 1.38 11.65 -3.99
CA ALA A 55 2.79 11.67 -4.37
C ALA A 55 3.53 10.48 -3.79
N LEU A 56 4.66 10.14 -4.42
CA LEU A 56 5.62 9.17 -3.93
C LEU A 56 7.01 9.80 -3.87
N ASN A 57 7.69 9.64 -2.73
CA ASN A 57 9.13 9.70 -2.63
C ASN A 57 9.72 8.29 -2.83
N ASP A 58 11.03 8.14 -2.71
CA ASP A 58 11.68 6.82 -2.90
C ASP A 58 11.11 5.75 -1.96
N GLN A 59 10.89 6.11 -0.71
CA GLN A 59 10.51 5.17 0.37
C GLN A 59 9.23 5.56 1.10
N HIS A 60 8.52 6.60 0.65
CA HIS A 60 7.31 7.09 1.31
C HIS A 60 6.23 7.45 0.29
N ALA A 61 4.98 7.25 0.71
CA ALA A 61 3.80 7.71 -0.02
C ALA A 61 3.04 8.74 0.83
N PHE A 62 2.46 9.71 0.14
CA PHE A 62 1.62 10.75 0.76
C PHE A 62 0.16 10.35 0.55
N LEU A 63 -0.53 10.00 1.64
CA LEU A 63 -1.95 9.68 1.64
C LEU A 63 -2.73 10.91 2.11
N ARG A 64 -3.60 11.44 1.24
CA ARG A 64 -4.44 12.61 1.53
C ARG A 64 -5.91 12.30 1.38
N SER A 65 -6.74 13.06 2.08
CA SER A 65 -8.19 12.96 2.00
C SER A 65 -8.85 14.32 2.17
N ASP A 66 -10.07 14.45 1.65
CA ASP A 66 -10.91 15.66 1.84
C ASP A 66 -11.51 15.70 3.26
N ALA A 67 -11.51 14.59 3.96
CA ALA A 67 -11.97 14.46 5.35
C ALA A 67 -10.82 13.91 6.22
N PRO A 68 -10.91 14.04 7.56
CA PRO A 68 -9.92 13.42 8.45
C PRO A 68 -9.76 11.93 8.17
N LEU A 69 -8.51 11.50 8.04
CA LEU A 69 -8.16 10.09 7.79
C LEU A 69 -8.39 9.26 9.05
N PRO A 70 -9.12 8.13 8.96
CA PRO A 70 -9.34 7.22 10.09
C PRO A 70 -8.15 6.28 10.29
N VAL A 71 -6.96 6.84 10.46
CA VAL A 71 -5.70 6.09 10.57
C VAL A 71 -4.95 6.47 11.82
N SER A 72 -4.16 5.52 12.33
CA SER A 72 -3.21 5.72 13.42
C SER A 72 -1.83 5.24 12.97
N ILE A 73 -0.77 5.79 13.57
CA ILE A 73 0.60 5.33 13.31
C ILE A 73 0.68 3.83 13.64
N GLY A 74 1.23 3.06 12.72
CA GLY A 74 1.33 1.60 12.82
C GLY A 74 0.24 0.84 12.06
N ASP A 75 -0.86 1.50 11.69
CA ASP A 75 -1.89 0.88 10.86
C ASP A 75 -1.34 0.51 9.48
N VAL A 76 -1.96 -0.48 8.84
CA VAL A 76 -1.59 -0.98 7.52
C VAL A 76 -2.63 -0.56 6.50
N VAL A 77 -2.19 0.14 5.46
CA VAL A 77 -3.02 0.54 4.32
C VAL A 77 -2.83 -0.45 3.18
N SER A 78 -3.92 -0.97 2.64
CA SER A 78 -3.90 -1.79 1.42
C SER A 78 -4.04 -0.90 0.19
N LEU A 79 -3.23 -1.20 -0.83
CA LEU A 79 -3.06 -0.40 -2.03
C LEU A 79 -3.27 -1.24 -3.29
N GLY A 80 -4.07 -0.74 -4.21
CA GLY A 80 -4.14 -1.25 -5.58
C GLY A 80 -3.00 -0.67 -6.40
N LEU A 81 -2.39 -1.51 -7.24
CA LEU A 81 -1.27 -1.12 -8.09
C LEU A 81 -1.74 -0.93 -9.53
N SER A 82 -1.41 0.20 -10.14
CA SER A 82 -1.86 0.57 -11.49
C SER A 82 -1.20 -0.26 -12.59
N HIS A 83 0.06 -0.68 -12.39
CA HIS A 83 0.82 -1.41 -13.40
C HIS A 83 1.55 -2.62 -12.78
N PRO A 84 0.86 -3.77 -12.64
CA PRO A 84 1.46 -4.97 -12.03
C PRO A 84 2.76 -5.44 -12.69
N CYS A 85 2.93 -5.23 -13.99
CA CYS A 85 4.15 -5.65 -14.70
C CYS A 85 5.41 -5.01 -14.10
N THR A 86 5.37 -3.72 -13.81
CA THR A 86 6.51 -3.01 -13.20
C THR A 86 6.62 -3.23 -11.69
N ALA A 87 5.63 -3.88 -11.07
CA ALA A 87 5.76 -4.34 -9.69
C ALA A 87 6.68 -5.56 -9.58
N PHE A 88 6.73 -6.40 -10.61
CA PHE A 88 7.57 -7.60 -10.63
C PHE A 88 9.07 -7.26 -10.63
N ASP A 89 9.48 -6.17 -11.25
CA ASP A 89 10.90 -5.79 -11.32
C ASP A 89 11.44 -5.21 -10.00
N LYS A 90 10.56 -4.83 -9.09
CA LYS A 90 10.93 -4.22 -7.79
C LYS A 90 11.26 -5.24 -6.70
N ARG A 91 10.92 -6.50 -6.89
CA ARG A 91 11.07 -7.55 -5.88
C ARG A 91 11.63 -8.83 -6.48
N ARG A 92 12.57 -9.46 -5.78
CA ARG A 92 13.07 -10.79 -6.17
C ARG A 92 12.06 -11.89 -5.89
N TRP A 93 11.25 -11.68 -4.88
CA TRP A 93 10.23 -12.64 -4.44
C TRP A 93 8.91 -11.92 -4.19
N LEU A 94 7.84 -12.52 -4.69
CA LEU A 94 6.48 -12.06 -4.46
C LEU A 94 5.70 -13.19 -3.80
N PRO A 95 5.20 -12.99 -2.57
CA PRO A 95 4.37 -14.00 -1.92
C PRO A 95 3.01 -14.12 -2.61
N VAL A 96 2.59 -15.36 -2.82
CA VAL A 96 1.23 -15.69 -3.24
C VAL A 96 0.47 -16.08 -1.99
N VAL A 97 -0.61 -15.34 -1.70
CA VAL A 97 -1.45 -15.62 -0.54
C VAL A 97 -2.69 -16.37 -0.94
N GLU A 98 -3.30 -17.07 0.01
CA GLU A 98 -4.47 -17.94 -0.21
C GLU A 98 -5.66 -17.19 -0.83
N HIS A 99 -5.91 -15.95 -0.36
CA HIS A 99 -6.91 -15.04 -0.91
C HIS A 99 -6.54 -13.60 -0.57
N ALA A 100 -7.21 -12.63 -1.18
CA ALA A 100 -6.99 -11.21 -0.87
C ALA A 100 -7.23 -10.94 0.62
N GLY A 101 -6.25 -10.27 1.26
CA GLY A 101 -6.30 -9.98 2.70
C GLY A 101 -5.77 -11.10 3.60
N SER A 102 -5.47 -12.30 3.08
CA SER A 102 -4.83 -13.36 3.85
C SER A 102 -3.35 -13.06 4.12
N THR A 103 -2.86 -13.50 5.27
CA THR A 103 -1.43 -13.52 5.60
C THR A 103 -0.81 -14.90 5.36
N ARG A 104 -1.63 -15.89 4.96
CA ARG A 104 -1.15 -17.24 4.68
C ARG A 104 -0.52 -17.29 3.29
N VAL A 105 0.78 -17.44 3.25
CA VAL A 105 1.54 -17.62 2.00
C VAL A 105 1.43 -19.07 1.57
N VAL A 106 0.96 -19.29 0.35
CA VAL A 106 0.78 -20.62 -0.26
C VAL A 106 1.79 -20.90 -1.35
N ASP A 107 2.45 -19.88 -1.89
CA ASP A 107 3.49 -19.99 -2.91
C ASP A 107 4.38 -18.74 -2.95
N LEU A 108 5.48 -18.81 -3.68
CA LEU A 108 6.41 -17.71 -3.91
C LEU A 108 6.75 -17.62 -5.40
N VAL A 109 6.51 -16.45 -5.98
CA VAL A 109 6.97 -16.16 -7.35
C VAL A 109 8.35 -15.54 -7.27
N ARG A 110 9.33 -16.18 -7.92
CA ARG A 110 10.67 -15.62 -8.11
C ARG A 110 10.72 -14.82 -9.39
N THR A 111 11.27 -13.61 -9.32
CA THR A 111 11.56 -12.78 -10.49
C THR A 111 13.04 -12.85 -10.83
N PHE A 112 13.37 -12.56 -12.08
CA PHE A 112 14.74 -12.64 -12.62
C PHE A 112 15.20 -11.32 -13.25
N PHE A 113 14.65 -10.24 -12.76
CA PHE A 113 15.06 -8.89 -13.16
C PHE A 113 16.31 -8.43 -12.44
#